data_ce9506b47c9ec5985b0045c54655640b
#
_entry.id   ce9506b47c9ec5985b0045c54655640b
#
_cell.length_a   1.000
_cell.length_b   1.000
_cell.length_c   1.000
_cell.angle_alpha   90.00
_cell.angle_beta   90.00
_cell.angle_gamma   90.00
#
_symmetry.space_group_name_H-M   'P 1'
#
loop_
_entity.id
_entity.type
_entity.pdbx_description
1 polymer ?
#
loop_
_entity_poly.entity_id
_entity_poly.type
_entity_poly.pdbx_seq_one_letter_code
_entity_poly.pdbx_strand_id
1 'polypeptide(L)'
;MLVRCYHGLGDTLQFARFLTPLAQRAASVTLETQGRLVPLLRQIPGLSRIVSMDPASPLPRRDCDIEITELDLALRLPPSAASAPYLTTTRAILPEGTVALCHGAGEWDLSRSIPPELLAPLCGAAPCITLMPEETTLDVLNPRGCPLDIMTTASLIAGSSLIVTVDTMVAHLAGALGVPTWLMLKTEPDWRWAPDRKTSAWYPNTRLYVQSRPGTGRP
;
A
#
# COMPACT_ATOMS: atom_id res chain seq x y z
N MET A 1 5.02 -14.32 -20.57
CA MET A 1 4.00 -13.27 -20.34
C MET A 1 4.69 -12.03 -19.79
N LEU A 2 4.29 -10.85 -20.20
CA LEU A 2 4.76 -9.58 -19.68
C LEU A 2 3.62 -8.89 -18.89
N VAL A 3 3.86 -8.60 -17.60
CA VAL A 3 2.93 -7.83 -16.75
C VAL A 3 3.47 -6.42 -16.64
N ARG A 4 2.63 -5.42 -16.90
CA ARG A 4 2.97 -4.00 -16.86
C ARG A 4 2.25 -3.28 -15.74
N CYS A 5 2.89 -2.29 -15.15
CA CYS A 5 2.37 -1.53 -14.02
C CYS A 5 2.30 -0.04 -14.40
N TYR A 6 1.25 0.37 -15.09
CA TYR A 6 1.06 1.75 -15.56
C TYR A 6 0.35 2.67 -14.56
N HIS A 7 -0.33 2.08 -13.56
CA HIS A 7 -1.08 2.81 -12.53
C HIS A 7 -0.19 3.26 -11.35
N GLY A 8 -0.82 3.68 -10.26
CA GLY A 8 -0.13 4.12 -9.05
C GLY A 8 0.63 3.01 -8.32
N LEU A 9 1.53 3.41 -7.42
CA LEU A 9 2.27 2.46 -6.57
C LEU A 9 1.32 1.58 -5.74
N GLY A 10 0.22 2.17 -5.25
CA GLY A 10 -0.80 1.46 -4.48
C GLY A 10 -1.48 0.35 -5.28
N ASP A 11 -1.85 0.65 -6.53
CA ASP A 11 -2.46 -0.33 -7.44
C ASP A 11 -1.50 -1.49 -7.70
N THR A 12 -0.25 -1.18 -8.01
CA THR A 12 0.77 -2.22 -8.21
C THR A 12 0.91 -3.11 -6.98
N LEU A 13 0.99 -2.53 -5.78
CA LEU A 13 1.09 -3.30 -4.53
C LEU A 13 -0.16 -4.15 -4.31
N GLN A 14 -1.36 -3.60 -4.54
CA GLN A 14 -2.61 -4.31 -4.34
C GLN A 14 -2.71 -5.55 -5.22
N PHE A 15 -2.43 -5.39 -6.51
CA PHE A 15 -2.58 -6.46 -7.50
C PHE A 15 -1.38 -7.40 -7.59
N ALA A 16 -0.24 -7.05 -6.97
CA ALA A 16 0.94 -7.91 -6.89
C ALA A 16 0.65 -9.28 -6.26
N ARG A 17 -0.41 -9.40 -5.44
CA ARG A 17 -0.91 -10.67 -4.88
C ARG A 17 -1.21 -11.73 -5.92
N PHE A 18 -1.58 -11.32 -7.15
CA PHE A 18 -1.94 -12.23 -8.22
C PHE A 18 -0.74 -12.69 -9.06
N LEU A 19 0.47 -12.15 -8.82
CA LEU A 19 1.66 -12.53 -9.56
C LEU A 19 2.09 -13.98 -9.29
N THR A 20 2.00 -14.44 -8.04
CA THR A 20 2.31 -15.86 -7.71
C THR A 20 1.30 -16.83 -8.35
N PRO A 21 -0.03 -16.63 -8.27
CA PRO A 21 -1.00 -17.42 -9.02
C PRO A 21 -0.78 -17.39 -10.54
N LEU A 22 -0.38 -16.25 -11.10
CA LEU A 22 -0.04 -16.12 -12.51
C LEU A 22 1.19 -16.96 -12.87
N ALA A 23 2.25 -16.88 -12.07
CA ALA A 23 3.49 -17.62 -12.30
C ALA A 23 3.30 -19.14 -12.25
N GLN A 24 2.29 -19.63 -11.54
CA GLN A 24 1.91 -21.05 -11.53
C GLN A 24 1.22 -21.49 -12.82
N ARG A 25 0.71 -20.56 -13.64
CA ARG A 25 -0.04 -20.85 -14.88
C ARG A 25 0.71 -20.46 -16.15
N ALA A 26 1.76 -19.66 -16.04
CA ALA A 26 2.56 -19.19 -17.17
C ALA A 26 3.97 -19.81 -17.16
N ALA A 27 4.51 -20.16 -18.32
CA ALA A 27 5.86 -20.71 -18.44
C ALA A 27 6.95 -19.72 -17.96
N SER A 28 6.71 -18.42 -18.11
CA SER A 28 7.58 -17.36 -17.57
C SER A 28 6.80 -16.07 -17.40
N VAL A 29 7.13 -15.32 -16.35
CA VAL A 29 6.53 -14.02 -16.05
C VAL A 29 7.63 -12.98 -15.89
N THR A 30 7.58 -11.94 -16.73
CA THR A 30 8.37 -10.72 -16.59
C THR A 30 7.46 -9.63 -16.02
N LEU A 31 7.88 -8.96 -14.94
CA LEU A 31 7.21 -7.82 -14.38
C LEU A 31 7.96 -6.53 -14.76
N GLU A 32 7.29 -5.62 -15.45
CA GLU A 32 7.77 -4.25 -15.71
C GLU A 32 7.02 -3.30 -14.78
N THR A 33 7.72 -2.72 -13.82
CA THR A 33 7.12 -1.97 -12.71
C THR A 33 7.86 -0.68 -12.41
N GLN A 34 7.23 0.21 -11.65
CA GLN A 34 7.89 1.42 -11.16
C GLN A 34 9.18 1.07 -10.42
N GLY A 35 10.28 1.75 -10.75
CA GLY A 35 11.62 1.44 -10.23
C GLY A 35 11.69 1.41 -8.69
N ARG A 36 10.90 2.27 -8.03
CA ARG A 36 10.79 2.31 -6.55
C ARG A 36 10.30 1.00 -5.95
N LEU A 37 9.45 0.24 -6.64
CA LEU A 37 8.88 -1.01 -6.13
C LEU A 37 9.74 -2.24 -6.43
N VAL A 38 10.72 -2.13 -7.33
CA VAL A 38 11.57 -3.26 -7.74
C VAL A 38 12.24 -3.98 -6.55
N PRO A 39 12.85 -3.28 -5.56
CA PRO A 39 13.48 -3.96 -4.42
C PRO A 39 12.49 -4.80 -3.61
N LEU A 40 11.29 -4.28 -3.39
CA LEU A 40 10.25 -4.94 -2.60
C LEU A 40 9.62 -6.12 -3.35
N LEU A 41 9.33 -5.96 -4.64
CA LEU A 41 8.62 -6.98 -5.44
C LEU A 41 9.51 -8.13 -5.90
N ARG A 42 10.84 -8.01 -5.81
CA ARG A 42 11.79 -9.09 -6.16
C ARG A 42 11.58 -10.38 -5.37
N GLN A 43 10.99 -10.30 -4.19
CA GLN A 43 10.73 -11.45 -3.35
C GLN A 43 9.52 -12.28 -3.78
N ILE A 44 8.69 -11.79 -4.71
CA ILE A 44 7.49 -12.52 -5.15
C ILE A 44 7.91 -13.78 -5.88
N PRO A 45 7.46 -14.97 -5.41
CA PRO A 45 7.86 -16.23 -5.98
C PRO A 45 7.35 -16.42 -7.42
N GLY A 46 8.19 -17.03 -8.26
CA GLY A 46 7.82 -17.44 -9.61
C GLY A 46 8.00 -16.36 -10.69
N LEU A 47 8.42 -15.14 -10.34
CA LEU A 47 8.82 -14.16 -11.34
C LEU A 47 10.13 -14.56 -11.98
N SER A 48 10.13 -14.65 -13.32
CA SER A 48 11.34 -14.96 -14.10
C SER A 48 12.26 -13.74 -14.21
N ARG A 49 11.68 -12.54 -14.26
CA ARG A 49 12.40 -11.28 -14.38
C ARG A 49 11.56 -10.14 -13.81
N ILE A 50 12.23 -9.16 -13.19
CA ILE A 50 11.65 -7.86 -12.82
C ILE A 50 12.51 -6.74 -13.37
N VAL A 51 11.89 -5.74 -13.98
CA VAL A 51 12.55 -4.58 -14.58
C VAL A 51 11.87 -3.30 -14.14
N SER A 52 12.68 -2.26 -14.00
CA SER A 52 12.15 -0.90 -13.83
C SER A 52 11.53 -0.45 -15.14
N MET A 53 10.30 0.07 -15.06
CA MET A 53 9.64 0.72 -16.19
C MET A 53 10.41 2.00 -16.56
N ASP A 54 10.70 2.13 -17.83
CA ASP A 54 11.19 3.37 -18.46
C ASP A 54 10.16 3.84 -19.48
N PRO A 55 9.42 4.94 -19.20
CA PRO A 55 8.43 5.46 -20.14
C PRO A 55 9.01 5.86 -21.50
N ALA A 56 10.31 6.24 -21.56
CA ALA A 56 10.98 6.61 -22.80
C ALA A 56 11.42 5.37 -23.61
N SER A 57 11.58 4.21 -22.96
CA SER A 57 12.04 2.97 -23.59
C SER A 57 11.32 1.75 -22.96
N PRO A 58 9.99 1.62 -23.14
CA PRO A 58 9.22 0.51 -22.59
C PRO A 58 9.68 -0.80 -23.22
N LEU A 59 9.55 -1.90 -22.46
CA LEU A 59 9.85 -3.23 -23.03
C LEU A 59 9.01 -3.49 -24.30
N PRO A 60 9.58 -4.14 -25.31
CA PRO A 60 8.83 -4.56 -26.51
C PRO A 60 7.62 -5.41 -26.13
N ARG A 61 6.55 -5.29 -26.91
CA ARG A 61 5.36 -6.15 -26.76
C ARG A 61 5.74 -7.61 -26.84
N ARG A 62 5.02 -8.43 -26.09
CA ARG A 62 5.09 -9.88 -26.11
C ARG A 62 3.78 -10.46 -26.65
N ASP A 63 3.76 -11.75 -26.96
CA ASP A 63 2.56 -12.45 -27.41
C ASP A 63 1.42 -12.39 -26.38
N CYS A 64 1.79 -12.22 -25.12
CA CYS A 64 0.84 -12.03 -24.01
C CYS A 64 1.36 -10.93 -23.08
N ASP A 65 0.77 -9.76 -23.22
CA ASP A 65 0.97 -8.59 -22.35
C ASP A 65 -0.33 -8.32 -21.59
N ILE A 66 -0.22 -7.98 -20.30
CA ILE A 66 -1.35 -7.65 -19.46
C ILE A 66 -0.97 -6.53 -18.49
N GLU A 67 -1.91 -5.66 -18.18
CA GLU A 67 -1.77 -4.69 -17.11
C GLU A 67 -2.06 -5.36 -15.76
N ILE A 68 -1.31 -4.98 -14.71
CA ILE A 68 -1.35 -5.67 -13.41
C ILE A 68 -2.75 -5.63 -12.78
N THR A 69 -3.51 -4.54 -12.99
CA THR A 69 -4.86 -4.37 -12.45
C THR A 69 -5.90 -5.25 -13.12
N GLU A 70 -5.57 -5.91 -14.22
CA GLU A 70 -6.46 -6.84 -14.92
C GLU A 70 -6.24 -8.31 -14.50
N LEU A 71 -5.27 -8.57 -13.60
CA LEU A 71 -4.88 -9.94 -13.24
C LEU A 71 -5.97 -10.73 -12.51
N ASP A 72 -6.75 -10.10 -11.66
CA ASP A 72 -7.85 -10.75 -10.94
C ASP A 72 -8.92 -11.25 -11.91
N LEU A 73 -9.28 -10.41 -12.89
CA LEU A 73 -10.23 -10.74 -13.96
C LEU A 73 -9.68 -11.84 -14.89
N ALA A 74 -8.44 -11.67 -15.37
CA ALA A 74 -7.80 -12.63 -16.26
C ALA A 74 -7.63 -14.02 -15.62
N LEU A 75 -7.32 -14.05 -14.35
CA LEU A 75 -7.16 -15.28 -13.56
C LEU A 75 -8.49 -15.81 -13.02
N ARG A 76 -9.56 -15.01 -13.07
CA ARG A 76 -10.87 -15.28 -12.46
C ARG A 76 -10.75 -15.58 -10.96
N LEU A 77 -9.96 -14.79 -10.26
CA LEU A 77 -9.68 -14.94 -8.84
C LEU A 77 -10.27 -13.76 -8.05
N PRO A 78 -11.06 -14.01 -7.00
CA PRO A 78 -11.50 -12.95 -6.11
C PRO A 78 -10.34 -12.42 -5.25
N PRO A 79 -10.48 -11.23 -4.65
CA PRO A 79 -9.47 -10.67 -3.74
C PRO A 79 -9.00 -11.61 -2.65
N SER A 80 -9.91 -12.47 -2.14
CA SER A 80 -9.64 -13.45 -1.10
C SER A 80 -8.83 -14.67 -1.54
N ALA A 81 -8.69 -14.90 -2.84
CA ALA A 81 -7.95 -16.07 -3.37
C ALA A 81 -6.42 -15.96 -3.18
N ALA A 82 -5.93 -14.75 -2.94
CA ALA A 82 -4.52 -14.49 -2.63
C ALA A 82 -4.46 -13.63 -1.36
N SER A 83 -4.53 -14.30 -0.21
CA SER A 83 -4.60 -13.66 1.10
C SER A 83 -3.29 -12.94 1.48
N ALA A 84 -3.40 -11.84 2.23
CA ALA A 84 -2.28 -11.21 2.91
C ALA A 84 -1.84 -12.04 4.14
N PRO A 85 -0.55 -11.98 4.56
CA PRO A 85 0.52 -11.26 3.88
C PRO A 85 1.04 -11.98 2.63
N TYR A 86 1.37 -11.22 1.59
CA TYR A 86 2.04 -11.73 0.38
C TYR A 86 3.36 -11.00 0.07
N LEU A 87 3.69 -9.98 0.88
CA LEU A 87 5.00 -9.34 0.93
C LEU A 87 5.61 -9.50 2.32
N THR A 88 6.93 -9.54 2.38
CA THR A 88 7.70 -9.60 3.62
C THR A 88 8.82 -8.57 3.62
N THR A 89 9.29 -8.18 4.79
CA THR A 89 10.44 -7.27 4.94
C THR A 89 11.05 -7.45 6.31
N THR A 90 12.27 -6.96 6.51
CA THR A 90 12.88 -6.84 7.83
C THR A 90 12.10 -5.81 8.64
N ARG A 91 11.73 -6.14 9.87
CA ARG A 91 11.03 -5.22 10.77
C ARG A 91 11.99 -4.20 11.36
N ALA A 92 11.62 -2.93 11.36
CA ALA A 92 12.32 -1.92 12.14
C ALA A 92 12.19 -2.22 13.65
N ILE A 93 13.24 -1.92 14.40
CA ILE A 93 13.21 -2.01 15.87
C ILE A 93 12.60 -0.71 16.37
N LEU A 94 11.38 -0.79 16.87
CA LEU A 94 10.58 0.32 17.38
C LEU A 94 10.13 0.02 18.81
N PRO A 95 9.80 1.03 19.63
CA PRO A 95 9.17 0.81 20.93
C PRO A 95 7.88 -0.02 20.78
N GLU A 96 7.58 -0.84 21.80
CA GLU A 96 6.34 -1.62 21.82
C GLU A 96 5.10 -0.72 21.73
N GLY A 97 4.10 -1.15 20.99
CA GLY A 97 2.87 -0.40 20.78
C GLY A 97 2.99 0.76 19.77
N THR A 98 4.13 0.92 19.07
CA THR A 98 4.32 2.01 18.11
C THR A 98 3.22 2.02 17.03
N VAL A 99 2.64 3.21 16.80
CA VAL A 99 1.65 3.52 15.77
C VAL A 99 2.31 4.33 14.65
N ALA A 100 2.19 3.86 13.41
CA ALA A 100 2.69 4.60 12.24
C ALA A 100 1.57 5.41 11.59
N LEU A 101 1.83 6.67 11.29
CA LEU A 101 0.86 7.66 10.83
C LEU A 101 1.17 8.09 9.39
N CYS A 102 0.15 8.07 8.52
CA CYS A 102 0.20 8.64 7.18
C CYS A 102 -1.10 9.40 6.90
N HIS A 103 -1.07 10.71 7.02
CA HIS A 103 -2.23 11.58 6.92
C HIS A 103 -2.42 12.26 5.57
N GLY A 104 -1.39 12.22 4.72
CA GLY A 104 -1.38 12.88 3.41
C GLY A 104 -1.57 11.91 2.26
N ALA A 105 -2.38 12.32 1.29
CA ALA A 105 -2.51 11.68 -0.01
C ALA A 105 -1.60 12.37 -1.03
N GLY A 106 -1.25 11.67 -2.10
CA GLY A 106 -0.54 12.27 -3.23
C GLY A 106 -1.37 13.35 -3.96
N GLU A 107 -0.73 14.13 -4.80
CA GLU A 107 -1.33 15.27 -5.53
C GLU A 107 -2.54 14.91 -6.41
N TRP A 108 -2.70 13.63 -6.74
CA TRP A 108 -3.82 13.14 -7.53
C TRP A 108 -5.19 13.44 -6.91
N ASP A 109 -5.34 13.30 -5.61
CA ASP A 109 -6.58 13.59 -4.88
C ASP A 109 -6.28 13.98 -3.43
N LEU A 110 -6.05 15.26 -3.22
CA LEU A 110 -5.76 15.84 -1.90
C LEU A 110 -6.97 15.76 -0.95
N SER A 111 -8.19 15.55 -1.47
CA SER A 111 -9.38 15.40 -0.64
C SER A 111 -9.36 14.15 0.26
N ARG A 112 -8.46 13.23 0.00
CA ARG A 112 -8.21 12.06 0.85
C ARG A 112 -7.36 12.37 2.08
N SER A 113 -6.63 13.50 2.06
CA SER A 113 -5.77 13.92 3.19
C SER A 113 -6.60 14.40 4.36
N ILE A 114 -6.06 14.20 5.56
CA ILE A 114 -6.62 14.75 6.81
C ILE A 114 -5.59 15.67 7.46
N PRO A 115 -6.06 16.74 8.17
CA PRO A 115 -5.16 17.60 8.94
C PRO A 115 -4.37 16.79 9.98
N PRO A 116 -3.03 16.93 10.06
CA PRO A 116 -2.20 16.17 11.00
C PRO A 116 -2.60 16.39 12.45
N GLU A 117 -3.13 17.55 12.80
CA GLU A 117 -3.58 17.89 14.15
C GLU A 117 -4.66 16.94 14.68
N LEU A 118 -5.46 16.35 13.80
CA LEU A 118 -6.46 15.35 14.18
C LEU A 118 -5.82 14.03 14.67
N LEU A 119 -4.55 13.78 14.35
CA LEU A 119 -3.80 12.63 14.83
C LEU A 119 -3.01 12.89 16.12
N ALA A 120 -2.89 14.15 16.57
CA ALA A 120 -2.16 14.51 17.78
C ALA A 120 -2.61 13.73 19.04
N PRO A 121 -3.93 13.45 19.27
CA PRO A 121 -4.35 12.64 20.40
C PRO A 121 -3.77 11.22 20.41
N LEU A 122 -3.46 10.63 19.25
CA LEU A 122 -2.82 9.32 19.17
C LEU A 122 -1.36 9.38 19.66
N CYS A 123 -0.65 10.46 19.33
CA CYS A 123 0.74 10.67 19.75
C CYS A 123 0.85 10.83 21.28
N GLY A 124 -0.19 11.36 21.94
CA GLY A 124 -0.24 11.40 23.40
C GLY A 124 -0.60 10.06 24.08
N ALA A 125 -1.14 9.11 23.32
CA ALA A 125 -1.60 7.82 23.83
C ALA A 125 -0.63 6.66 23.60
N ALA A 126 0.24 6.76 22.58
CA ALA A 126 1.19 5.72 22.20
C ALA A 126 2.43 6.32 21.51
N PRO A 127 3.59 5.63 21.51
CA PRO A 127 4.71 6.02 20.67
C PRO A 127 4.26 6.07 19.21
N CYS A 128 4.51 7.19 18.53
CA CYS A 128 4.13 7.36 17.13
C CYS A 128 5.36 7.59 16.24
N ILE A 129 5.26 7.18 14.98
CA ILE A 129 6.17 7.56 13.89
C ILE A 129 5.34 8.15 12.75
N THR A 130 5.93 9.07 11.98
CA THR A 130 5.33 9.51 10.71
C THR A 130 5.88 8.70 9.54
N LEU A 131 5.02 8.37 8.58
CA LEU A 131 5.37 7.82 7.27
C LEU A 131 5.33 8.90 6.16
N MET A 132 5.03 10.14 6.54
CA MET A 132 5.14 11.28 5.63
C MET A 132 6.61 11.66 5.43
N PRO A 133 7.01 12.07 4.21
CA PRO A 133 8.39 12.46 3.95
C PRO A 133 8.75 13.83 4.52
N GLU A 134 7.77 14.67 4.78
CA GLU A 134 7.95 16.03 5.28
C GLU A 134 8.15 16.05 6.79
N GLU A 135 8.80 17.11 7.28
CA GLU A 135 8.90 17.42 8.70
C GLU A 135 7.50 17.67 9.29
N THR A 136 7.29 17.24 10.54
CA THR A 136 6.01 17.38 11.23
C THR A 136 6.18 17.97 12.63
N THR A 137 5.14 18.68 13.08
CA THR A 137 5.03 19.18 14.46
C THR A 137 4.35 18.20 15.40
N LEU A 138 3.90 17.04 14.91
CA LEU A 138 3.37 15.98 15.76
C LEU A 138 4.49 15.43 16.67
N ASP A 139 4.10 15.03 17.88
CA ASP A 139 5.01 14.35 18.83
C ASP A 139 5.25 12.90 18.38
N VAL A 140 6.23 12.76 17.51
CA VAL A 140 6.61 11.47 16.92
C VAL A 140 8.11 11.21 17.07
N LEU A 141 8.52 9.94 17.03
CA LEU A 141 9.92 9.52 17.18
C LEU A 141 10.82 9.98 16.02
N ASN A 142 10.25 10.28 14.85
CA ASN A 142 10.96 10.72 13.64
C ASN A 142 10.39 12.04 13.08
N PRO A 143 10.45 13.16 13.80
CA PRO A 143 9.81 14.42 13.41
C PRO A 143 10.32 15.01 12.09
N ARG A 144 11.50 14.58 11.62
CA ARG A 144 12.08 15.00 10.32
C ARG A 144 11.46 14.29 9.12
N GLY A 145 10.47 13.40 9.35
CA GLY A 145 9.80 12.65 8.30
C GLY A 145 10.41 11.27 8.04
N CYS A 146 9.81 10.58 7.07
CA CYS A 146 10.21 9.26 6.59
C CYS A 146 10.87 9.39 5.20
N PRO A 147 12.05 8.81 4.95
CA PRO A 147 12.64 8.83 3.62
C PRO A 147 11.70 8.23 2.56
N LEU A 148 11.75 8.79 1.34
CA LEU A 148 10.97 8.28 0.19
C LEU A 148 11.59 6.98 -0.37
N ASP A 149 12.00 6.08 0.50
CA ASP A 149 12.52 4.75 0.19
C ASP A 149 11.53 3.67 0.58
N ILE A 150 11.14 2.82 -0.38
CA ILE A 150 10.10 1.81 -0.17
C ILE A 150 10.52 0.75 0.87
N MET A 151 11.81 0.40 0.95
CA MET A 151 12.26 -0.62 1.89
C MET A 151 12.26 -0.09 3.31
N THR A 152 12.66 1.16 3.51
CA THR A 152 12.56 1.87 4.80
C THR A 152 11.09 1.99 5.23
N THR A 153 10.21 2.44 4.34
CA THR A 153 8.77 2.55 4.62
C THR A 153 8.18 1.18 4.99
N ALA A 154 8.50 0.14 4.23
CA ALA A 154 8.03 -1.22 4.51
C ALA A 154 8.55 -1.74 5.86
N SER A 155 9.81 -1.47 6.18
CA SER A 155 10.43 -1.87 7.45
C SER A 155 9.76 -1.20 8.66
N LEU A 156 9.49 0.10 8.57
CA LEU A 156 8.78 0.87 9.61
C LEU A 156 7.35 0.36 9.78
N ILE A 157 6.61 0.12 8.68
CA ILE A 157 5.28 -0.47 8.72
C ILE A 157 5.31 -1.84 9.40
N ALA A 158 6.23 -2.72 9.01
CA ALA A 158 6.32 -4.06 9.56
C ALA A 158 6.74 -4.09 11.04
N GLY A 159 7.46 -3.06 11.51
CA GLY A 159 7.84 -2.88 12.93
C GLY A 159 6.74 -2.27 13.79
N SER A 160 5.72 -1.65 13.19
CA SER A 160 4.64 -1.00 13.91
C SER A 160 3.55 -1.97 14.36
N SER A 161 2.88 -1.64 15.45
CA SER A 161 1.74 -2.42 15.98
C SER A 161 0.43 -2.07 15.28
N LEU A 162 0.33 -0.85 14.78
CA LEU A 162 -0.86 -0.32 14.08
C LEU A 162 -0.42 0.72 13.06
N ILE A 163 -1.07 0.71 11.90
CA ILE A 163 -0.96 1.77 10.90
C ILE A 163 -2.25 2.58 10.89
N VAL A 164 -2.15 3.89 10.99
CA VAL A 164 -3.28 4.82 10.79
C VAL A 164 -2.97 5.63 9.54
N THR A 165 -3.75 5.42 8.50
CA THR A 165 -3.45 5.99 7.19
C THR A 165 -4.72 6.42 6.45
N VAL A 166 -4.57 7.35 5.52
CA VAL A 166 -5.57 7.64 4.49
C VAL A 166 -5.37 6.71 3.28
N ASP A 167 -6.28 6.77 2.31
CA ASP A 167 -6.20 5.96 1.07
C ASP A 167 -5.01 6.35 0.20
N THR A 168 -3.91 5.65 0.40
CA THR A 168 -2.62 5.85 -0.28
C THR A 168 -1.87 4.54 -0.49
N MET A 169 -0.71 4.61 -1.11
CA MET A 169 0.23 3.50 -1.23
C MET A 169 0.53 2.84 0.13
N VAL A 170 0.55 3.60 1.22
CA VAL A 170 0.80 3.09 2.58
C VAL A 170 -0.27 2.10 3.02
N ALA A 171 -1.56 2.36 2.72
CA ALA A 171 -2.65 1.44 3.02
C ALA A 171 -2.47 0.08 2.34
N HIS A 172 -2.09 0.10 1.06
CA HIS A 172 -1.84 -1.11 0.29
C HIS A 172 -0.59 -1.86 0.75
N LEU A 173 0.47 -1.14 1.10
CA LEU A 173 1.70 -1.73 1.62
C LEU A 173 1.49 -2.39 2.98
N ALA A 174 0.80 -1.70 3.90
CA ALA A 174 0.44 -2.24 5.21
C ALA A 174 -0.43 -3.50 5.09
N GLY A 175 -1.43 -3.45 4.21
CA GLY A 175 -2.27 -4.59 3.89
C GLY A 175 -1.48 -5.76 3.30
N ALA A 176 -0.57 -5.51 2.35
CA ALA A 176 0.29 -6.53 1.73
C ALA A 176 1.24 -7.20 2.73
N LEU A 177 1.71 -6.45 3.73
CA LEU A 177 2.54 -6.95 4.84
C LEU A 177 1.71 -7.60 5.97
N GLY A 178 0.37 -7.50 5.93
CA GLY A 178 -0.54 -8.07 6.93
C GLY A 178 -0.56 -7.32 8.26
N VAL A 179 -0.14 -6.06 8.30
CA VAL A 179 -0.10 -5.25 9.53
C VAL A 179 -1.49 -4.70 9.84
N PRO A 180 -1.94 -4.70 11.12
CA PRO A 180 -3.18 -4.08 11.52
C PRO A 180 -3.25 -2.62 11.05
N THR A 181 -4.36 -2.24 10.40
CA THR A 181 -4.48 -0.92 9.77
C THR A 181 -5.85 -0.31 10.03
N TRP A 182 -5.86 0.96 10.44
CA TRP A 182 -7.03 1.83 10.44
C TRP A 182 -6.95 2.72 9.22
N LEU A 183 -7.88 2.51 8.29
CA LEU A 183 -7.93 3.25 7.03
C LEU A 183 -9.01 4.32 7.12
N MET A 184 -8.57 5.58 7.09
CA MET A 184 -9.41 6.76 7.10
C MET A 184 -9.84 7.09 5.67
N LEU A 185 -11.12 7.06 5.41
CA LEU A 185 -11.71 7.24 4.09
C LEU A 185 -12.57 8.49 4.02
N LYS A 186 -12.51 9.21 2.91
CA LYS A 186 -13.45 10.29 2.62
C LYS A 186 -14.87 9.76 2.45
N THR A 187 -15.86 10.65 2.41
CA THR A 187 -17.31 10.31 2.33
C THR A 187 -17.64 9.45 1.12
N GLU A 188 -16.97 9.69 0.00
CA GLU A 188 -17.10 8.91 -1.24
C GLU A 188 -15.74 8.26 -1.54
N PRO A 189 -15.44 7.11 -0.91
CA PRO A 189 -14.16 6.43 -1.13
C PRO A 189 -14.11 5.74 -2.48
N ASP A 190 -12.91 5.29 -2.87
CA ASP A 190 -12.74 4.45 -4.04
C ASP A 190 -13.54 3.15 -3.91
N TRP A 191 -14.03 2.62 -5.04
CA TRP A 191 -14.86 1.41 -5.13
C TRP A 191 -14.27 0.20 -4.40
N ARG A 192 -12.95 0.10 -4.34
CA ARG A 192 -12.24 -1.04 -3.72
C ARG A 192 -12.45 -1.13 -2.21
N TRP A 193 -12.85 -0.05 -1.57
CA TRP A 193 -13.01 -0.02 -0.11
C TRP A 193 -14.40 -0.40 0.38
N ALA A 194 -15.42 -0.50 -0.50
CA ALA A 194 -16.78 -0.92 -0.17
C ALA A 194 -17.29 -0.25 1.15
N PRO A 195 -17.78 1.00 1.09
CA PRO A 195 -18.02 1.85 2.27
C PRO A 195 -19.02 1.28 3.27
N ASP A 196 -19.87 0.33 2.88
CA ASP A 196 -20.86 -0.35 3.75
C ASP A 196 -20.22 -1.38 4.69
N ARG A 197 -18.92 -1.68 4.53
CA ARG A 197 -18.20 -2.66 5.32
C ARG A 197 -17.34 -1.99 6.36
N LYS A 198 -17.16 -2.66 7.50
CA LYS A 198 -16.23 -2.23 8.56
C LYS A 198 -14.79 -2.71 8.32
N THR A 199 -14.61 -3.69 7.43
CA THR A 199 -13.31 -4.29 7.11
C THR A 199 -13.14 -4.42 5.61
N SER A 200 -11.90 -4.30 5.14
CA SER A 200 -11.58 -4.42 3.73
C SER A 200 -11.76 -5.86 3.22
N ALA A 201 -12.34 -5.99 2.02
CA ALA A 201 -12.36 -7.27 1.31
C ALA A 201 -10.98 -7.70 0.79
N TRP A 202 -10.07 -6.73 0.61
CA TRP A 202 -8.72 -6.95 0.12
C TRP A 202 -7.73 -7.31 1.24
N TYR A 203 -7.91 -6.72 2.43
CA TYR A 203 -6.96 -6.82 3.55
C TYR A 203 -7.71 -7.09 4.85
N PRO A 204 -7.75 -8.35 5.32
CA PRO A 204 -8.56 -8.73 6.49
C PRO A 204 -8.24 -7.94 7.77
N ASN A 205 -6.97 -7.52 7.93
CA ASN A 205 -6.50 -6.76 9.08
C ASN A 205 -6.72 -5.24 8.95
N THR A 206 -7.42 -4.79 7.91
CA THR A 206 -7.70 -3.37 7.68
C THR A 206 -9.13 -3.04 8.06
N ARG A 207 -9.29 -2.17 9.07
CA ARG A 207 -10.56 -1.59 9.49
C ARG A 207 -10.79 -0.28 8.76
N LEU A 208 -12.01 -0.11 8.25
CA LEU A 208 -12.43 1.05 7.47
C LEU A 208 -13.18 2.06 8.34
N TYR A 209 -12.80 3.34 8.25
CA TYR A 209 -13.44 4.47 8.91
C TYR A 209 -13.84 5.48 7.84
N VAL A 210 -15.08 5.44 7.43
CA VAL A 210 -15.61 6.33 6.39
C VAL A 210 -16.14 7.60 7.03
N GLN A 211 -15.74 8.75 6.50
CA GLN A 211 -16.18 10.06 6.95
C GLN A 211 -17.69 10.22 6.69
N SER A 212 -18.45 10.62 7.72
CA SER A 212 -19.91 10.74 7.61
C SER A 212 -20.35 12.01 6.85
N ARG A 213 -19.52 13.08 6.86
CA ARG A 213 -19.76 14.35 6.16
C ARG A 213 -18.46 14.90 5.61
N PRO A 214 -18.45 15.51 4.40
CA PRO A 214 -17.25 16.11 3.83
C PRO A 214 -16.63 17.18 4.78
N GLY A 215 -15.31 17.19 4.89
CA GLY A 215 -14.55 18.20 5.62
C GLY A 215 -14.59 18.11 7.14
N THR A 216 -15.26 17.14 7.74
CA THR A 216 -15.36 17.03 9.21
C THR A 216 -14.16 16.33 9.86
N GLY A 217 -13.41 15.54 9.12
CA GLY A 217 -12.38 14.66 9.67
C GLY A 217 -12.91 13.62 10.68
N ARG A 218 -14.24 13.47 10.79
CA ARG A 218 -14.91 12.55 11.74
C ARG A 218 -15.65 11.46 10.96
N PRO A 219 -15.58 10.21 11.42
CA PRO A 219 -16.36 9.10 10.86
C PRO A 219 -17.86 9.28 11.06
#